data_f37f892d94a5887d4902c789d16b1f57
#
_entry.id   f37f892d94a5887d4902c789d16b1f57
#
_cell.length_a   1.000
_cell.length_b   1.000
_cell.length_c   1.000
_cell.angle_alpha   90.00
_cell.angle_beta   90.00
_cell.angle_gamma   90.00
#
_symmetry.space_group_name_H-M   'P 1'
#
loop_
_entity.id
_entity.type
_entity.pdbx_description
1 polymer ?
#
loop_
_entity_poly.entity_id
_entity_poly.type
_entity_poly.pdbx_seq_one_letter_code
_entity_poly.pdbx_strand_id
1 'polypeptide(L)'
;AATHVFASRGYHGARVSDIASEAGIAYGLVYHYFRNKEEILETIFAERWGAFLDVVDGISAGSQPASEKLRQLAAIVLFAYRRRPDWVKVLVFEIQRTSRFSEPEQIEAVGRLFRAVARIVRVGQDAGELRDDLDANLVCLAFIGALETMITSQVLGVMRLPGESQDADDRTVRTVVELFLGGLGKRGRS
;
A
#
# COMPACT_ATOMS: atom_id res chain seq x y z
N ALA A 1 -18.73 -6.23 3.76
CA ALA A 1 -19.75 -5.26 4.15
C ALA A 1 -19.12 -3.98 4.69
N ALA A 2 -18.46 -3.99 5.85
CA ALA A 2 -17.95 -2.78 6.50
C ALA A 2 -17.00 -1.96 5.62
N THR A 3 -16.05 -2.61 4.91
CA THR A 3 -15.14 -1.93 3.96
C THR A 3 -15.91 -1.15 2.90
N HIS A 4 -16.97 -1.73 2.33
CA HIS A 4 -17.82 -1.07 1.34
C HIS A 4 -18.54 0.15 1.92
N VAL A 5 -19.10 0.01 3.11
CA VAL A 5 -19.80 1.12 3.80
C VAL A 5 -18.83 2.26 4.11
N PHE A 6 -17.64 1.97 4.62
CA PHE A 6 -16.63 2.99 4.88
C PHE A 6 -16.12 3.65 3.58
N ALA A 7 -15.91 2.89 2.51
CA ALA A 7 -15.47 3.43 1.22
C ALA A 7 -16.50 4.36 0.56
N SER A 8 -17.80 4.07 0.74
CA SER A 8 -18.90 4.80 0.11
C SER A 8 -19.37 6.03 0.90
N ARG A 9 -19.37 5.95 2.23
CA ARG A 9 -19.91 6.99 3.13
C ARG A 9 -18.84 7.74 3.93
N GLY A 10 -17.59 7.30 3.83
CA GLY A 10 -16.52 7.72 4.73
C GLY A 10 -16.75 7.24 6.16
N TYR A 11 -15.72 7.29 6.98
CA TYR A 11 -15.81 6.82 8.37
C TYR A 11 -16.87 7.58 9.19
N HIS A 12 -16.92 8.91 9.08
CA HIS A 12 -17.86 9.71 9.88
C HIS A 12 -19.31 9.51 9.47
N GLY A 13 -19.56 9.40 8.16
CA GLY A 13 -20.91 9.19 7.62
C GLY A 13 -21.44 7.76 7.80
N ALA A 14 -20.56 6.79 8.00
CA ALA A 14 -20.90 5.40 8.21
C ALA A 14 -21.48 5.16 9.60
N ARG A 15 -22.58 4.39 9.67
CA ARG A 15 -23.20 3.93 10.92
C ARG A 15 -23.08 2.41 11.03
N VAL A 16 -23.03 1.89 12.27
CA VAL A 16 -23.02 0.43 12.51
C VAL A 16 -24.29 -0.24 11.95
N SER A 17 -25.42 0.49 11.93
CA SER A 17 -26.66 0.01 11.29
C SER A 17 -26.52 -0.20 9.78
N ASP A 18 -25.74 0.67 9.10
CA ASP A 18 -25.50 0.53 7.67
C ASP A 18 -24.63 -0.72 7.40
N ILE A 19 -23.64 -0.97 8.27
CA ILE A 19 -22.78 -2.16 8.19
C ILE A 19 -23.59 -3.43 8.42
N ALA A 20 -24.48 -3.44 9.42
CA ALA A 20 -25.35 -4.58 9.69
C ALA A 20 -26.28 -4.86 8.51
N SER A 21 -26.89 -3.81 7.94
CA SER A 21 -27.76 -3.91 6.76
C SER A 21 -27.01 -4.45 5.54
N GLU A 22 -25.83 -3.93 5.25
CA GLU A 22 -24.98 -4.37 4.13
C GLU A 22 -24.48 -5.82 4.31
N ALA A 23 -24.27 -6.24 5.57
CA ALA A 23 -23.88 -7.61 5.91
C ALA A 23 -25.07 -8.58 5.93
N GLY A 24 -26.32 -8.10 5.87
CA GLY A 24 -27.52 -8.93 5.99
C GLY A 24 -27.72 -9.55 7.36
N ILE A 25 -27.23 -8.91 8.45
CA ILE A 25 -27.29 -9.41 9.82
C ILE A 25 -28.07 -8.46 10.74
N ALA A 26 -28.52 -8.99 11.88
CA ALA A 26 -29.17 -8.16 12.88
C ALA A 26 -28.19 -7.15 13.50
N TYR A 27 -28.65 -5.91 13.71
CA TYR A 27 -27.87 -4.82 14.30
C TYR A 27 -27.18 -5.21 15.62
N GLY A 28 -27.91 -5.89 16.52
CA GLY A 28 -27.36 -6.35 17.79
C GLY A 28 -26.24 -7.37 17.66
N LEU A 29 -26.21 -8.13 16.55
CA LEU A 29 -25.16 -9.11 16.30
C LEU A 29 -23.80 -8.45 16.05
N VAL A 30 -23.77 -7.26 15.47
CA VAL A 30 -22.51 -6.51 15.26
C VAL A 30 -21.86 -6.20 16.62
N TYR A 31 -22.67 -5.77 17.60
CA TYR A 31 -22.17 -5.44 18.94
C TYR A 31 -21.78 -6.65 19.79
N HIS A 32 -22.13 -7.85 19.35
CA HIS A 32 -21.60 -9.07 19.95
C HIS A 32 -20.09 -9.26 19.64
N TYR A 33 -19.63 -8.76 18.49
CA TYR A 33 -18.25 -8.91 18.02
C TYR A 33 -17.42 -7.65 18.15
N PHE A 34 -18.03 -6.47 18.05
CA PHE A 34 -17.33 -5.18 18.00
C PHE A 34 -18.01 -4.17 18.93
N ARG A 35 -17.25 -3.53 19.78
CA ARG A 35 -17.75 -2.52 20.74
C ARG A 35 -18.25 -1.25 20.04
N ASN A 36 -17.64 -0.87 18.92
CA ASN A 36 -17.95 0.32 18.16
C ASN A 36 -17.44 0.21 16.71
N LYS A 37 -17.76 1.21 15.89
CA LYS A 37 -17.33 1.23 14.48
C LYS A 37 -15.81 1.44 14.31
N GLU A 38 -15.14 1.96 15.32
CA GLU A 38 -13.69 2.14 15.34
C GLU A 38 -12.99 0.78 15.37
N GLU A 39 -13.40 -0.08 16.29
CA GLU A 39 -12.88 -1.45 16.39
C GLU A 39 -13.09 -2.25 15.10
N ILE A 40 -14.23 -2.06 14.41
CA ILE A 40 -14.47 -2.67 13.09
C ILE A 40 -13.41 -2.21 12.08
N LEU A 41 -13.15 -0.89 12.04
CA LEU A 41 -12.18 -0.34 11.09
C LEU A 41 -10.74 -0.77 11.43
N GLU A 42 -10.37 -0.77 12.71
CA GLU A 42 -9.07 -1.25 13.19
C GLU A 42 -8.85 -2.72 12.84
N THR A 43 -9.86 -3.57 13.03
CA THR A 43 -9.80 -4.99 12.66
C THR A 43 -9.59 -5.16 11.16
N ILE A 44 -10.36 -4.44 10.33
CA ILE A 44 -10.19 -4.46 8.87
C ILE A 44 -8.76 -4.03 8.49
N PHE A 45 -8.28 -2.96 9.13
CA PHE A 45 -6.95 -2.44 8.85
C PHE A 45 -5.87 -3.46 9.24
N ALA A 46 -5.93 -3.98 10.45
CA ALA A 46 -4.94 -4.95 10.96
C ALA A 46 -4.86 -6.20 10.09
N GLU A 47 -6.01 -6.79 9.72
CA GLU A 47 -6.06 -7.99 8.87
C GLU A 47 -5.51 -7.73 7.47
N ARG A 48 -5.93 -6.65 6.83
CA ARG A 48 -5.57 -6.35 5.44
C ARG A 48 -4.14 -5.84 5.31
N TRP A 49 -3.73 -4.99 6.24
CA TRP A 49 -2.37 -4.48 6.27
C TRP A 49 -1.37 -5.57 6.64
N GLY A 50 -1.72 -6.43 7.60
CA GLY A 50 -0.91 -7.59 7.96
C GLY A 50 -0.67 -8.51 6.77
N ALA A 51 -1.72 -8.89 6.05
CA ALA A 51 -1.62 -9.72 4.85
C ALA A 51 -0.78 -9.06 3.74
N PHE A 52 -0.87 -7.73 3.59
CA PHE A 52 -0.01 -6.99 2.64
C PHE A 52 1.46 -7.03 3.07
N LEU A 53 1.74 -6.80 4.36
CA LEU A 53 3.11 -6.85 4.89
C LEU A 53 3.74 -8.23 4.76
N ASP A 54 2.98 -9.31 4.93
CA ASP A 54 3.48 -10.67 4.73
C ASP A 54 3.91 -10.93 3.28
N VAL A 55 3.18 -10.37 2.32
CA VAL A 55 3.58 -10.41 0.90
C VAL A 55 4.85 -9.59 0.66
N VAL A 56 4.94 -8.39 1.23
CA VAL A 56 6.13 -7.52 1.13
C VAL A 56 7.37 -8.21 1.71
N ASP A 57 7.24 -8.83 2.86
CA ASP A 57 8.35 -9.56 3.49
C ASP A 57 8.77 -10.78 2.65
N GLY A 58 7.81 -11.51 2.11
CA GLY A 58 8.10 -12.61 1.18
C GLY A 58 8.90 -12.16 -0.05
N ILE A 59 8.53 -11.03 -0.66
CA ILE A 59 9.27 -10.43 -1.77
C ILE A 59 10.68 -10.01 -1.30
N SER A 60 10.77 -9.32 -0.17
CA SER A 60 12.05 -8.86 0.38
C SER A 60 13.02 -10.01 0.65
N ALA A 61 12.52 -11.13 1.17
CA ALA A 61 13.30 -12.32 1.49
C ALA A 61 13.63 -13.19 0.25
N GLY A 62 12.94 -13.01 -0.87
CA GLY A 62 13.15 -13.79 -2.10
C GLY A 62 14.57 -13.64 -2.66
N SER A 63 14.92 -14.52 -3.60
CA SER A 63 16.24 -14.57 -4.25
C SER A 63 16.35 -13.71 -5.52
N GLN A 64 15.26 -13.07 -5.95
CA GLN A 64 15.24 -12.26 -7.17
C GLN A 64 16.11 -11.02 -7.02
N PRO A 65 16.60 -10.44 -8.14
CA PRO A 65 17.28 -9.15 -8.17
C PRO A 65 16.48 -8.03 -7.49
N ALA A 66 17.16 -7.03 -6.94
CA ALA A 66 16.51 -5.89 -6.29
C ALA A 66 15.55 -5.15 -7.23
N SER A 67 15.92 -5.00 -8.50
CA SER A 67 15.08 -4.41 -9.54
C SER A 67 13.74 -5.14 -9.72
N GLU A 68 13.78 -6.48 -9.73
CA GLU A 68 12.58 -7.31 -9.87
C GLU A 68 11.69 -7.25 -8.62
N LYS A 69 12.29 -7.23 -7.41
CA LYS A 69 11.56 -7.04 -6.15
C LYS A 69 10.83 -5.69 -6.12
N LEU A 70 11.50 -4.61 -6.52
CA LEU A 70 10.88 -3.28 -6.61
C LEU A 70 9.74 -3.26 -7.63
N ARG A 71 9.90 -3.95 -8.78
CA ARG A 71 8.86 -4.11 -9.79
C ARG A 71 7.63 -4.84 -9.22
N GLN A 72 7.83 -5.94 -8.50
CA GLN A 72 6.74 -6.69 -7.87
C GLN A 72 6.00 -5.84 -6.83
N LEU A 73 6.71 -5.08 -6.00
CA LEU A 73 6.10 -4.17 -5.04
C LEU A 73 5.27 -3.07 -5.72
N ALA A 74 5.81 -2.45 -6.76
CA ALA A 74 5.09 -1.45 -7.53
C ALA A 74 3.82 -2.04 -8.16
N ALA A 75 3.90 -3.25 -8.74
CA ALA A 75 2.76 -3.93 -9.32
C ALA A 75 1.65 -4.19 -8.29
N ILE A 76 1.99 -4.73 -7.12
CA ILE A 76 1.01 -5.02 -6.06
C ILE A 76 0.30 -3.75 -5.62
N VAL A 77 1.06 -2.68 -5.40
CA VAL A 77 0.53 -1.40 -4.92
C VAL A 77 -0.36 -0.75 -5.99
N LEU A 78 0.11 -0.62 -7.23
CA LEU A 78 -0.63 0.03 -8.31
C LEU A 78 -1.89 -0.75 -8.72
N PHE A 79 -1.86 -2.09 -8.63
CA PHE A 79 -3.02 -2.92 -8.96
C PHE A 79 -3.99 -3.12 -7.79
N ALA A 80 -3.58 -2.80 -6.57
CA ALA A 80 -4.45 -2.92 -5.39
C ALA A 80 -5.77 -2.13 -5.58
N TYR A 81 -5.69 -0.93 -6.15
CA TYR A 81 -6.86 -0.09 -6.38
C TYR A 81 -7.86 -0.72 -7.36
N ARG A 82 -7.40 -1.34 -8.44
CA ARG A 82 -8.29 -2.01 -9.39
C ARG A 82 -8.94 -3.26 -8.83
N ARG A 83 -8.20 -4.03 -8.07
CA ARG A 83 -8.68 -5.29 -7.50
C ARG A 83 -9.57 -5.11 -6.28
N ARG A 84 -9.33 -4.05 -5.50
CA ARG A 84 -10.03 -3.79 -4.23
C ARG A 84 -10.18 -2.27 -3.99
N PRO A 85 -10.95 -1.57 -4.86
CA PRO A 85 -11.04 -0.11 -4.81
C PRO A 85 -11.54 0.39 -3.45
N ASP A 86 -12.51 -0.29 -2.85
CA ASP A 86 -13.07 0.11 -1.56
C ASP A 86 -12.04 0.02 -0.43
N TRP A 87 -11.23 -1.04 -0.42
CA TRP A 87 -10.17 -1.17 0.57
C TRP A 87 -9.11 -0.07 0.40
N VAL A 88 -8.66 0.20 -0.82
CA VAL A 88 -7.65 1.23 -1.07
C VAL A 88 -8.18 2.62 -0.74
N LYS A 89 -9.46 2.90 -1.01
CA LYS A 89 -10.10 4.15 -0.57
C LYS A 89 -10.07 4.28 0.96
N VAL A 90 -10.48 3.24 1.67
CA VAL A 90 -10.43 3.23 3.14
C VAL A 90 -9.00 3.46 3.63
N LEU A 91 -8.02 2.76 3.05
CA LEU A 91 -6.60 2.90 3.40
C LEU A 91 -6.11 4.33 3.20
N VAL A 92 -6.31 4.93 2.02
CA VAL A 92 -5.87 6.29 1.69
C VAL A 92 -6.52 7.33 2.60
N PHE A 93 -7.83 7.24 2.82
CA PHE A 93 -8.53 8.21 3.68
C PHE A 93 -8.18 8.06 5.16
N GLU A 94 -7.84 6.88 5.63
CA GLU A 94 -7.50 6.66 7.04
C GLU A 94 -6.01 6.92 7.34
N ILE A 95 -5.10 6.64 6.41
CA ILE A 95 -3.67 7.02 6.57
C ILE A 95 -3.50 8.53 6.73
N GLN A 96 -4.31 9.33 6.03
CA GLN A 96 -4.24 10.80 6.15
C GLN A 96 -4.84 11.34 7.45
N ARG A 97 -5.48 10.50 8.26
CA ARG A 97 -6.02 10.90 9.57
C ARG A 97 -4.99 10.69 10.67
N THR A 98 -4.15 11.68 10.83
CA THR A 98 -2.98 11.74 11.73
C THR A 98 -3.23 11.29 13.18
N SER A 99 -4.46 11.34 13.68
CA SER A 99 -4.79 10.90 15.04
C SER A 99 -4.74 9.39 15.25
N ARG A 100 -4.83 8.58 14.20
CA ARG A 100 -4.85 7.11 14.29
C ARG A 100 -3.48 6.47 14.20
N PHE A 101 -2.52 7.12 13.52
CA PHE A 101 -1.12 6.67 13.50
C PHE A 101 -0.34 7.08 14.78
N SER A 102 -1.05 7.38 15.87
CA SER A 102 -0.43 7.67 17.16
C SER A 102 -0.17 6.40 18.00
N GLU A 103 -0.81 5.28 17.62
CA GLU A 103 -0.63 4.02 18.35
C GLU A 103 0.70 3.36 17.93
N PRO A 104 1.53 2.92 18.91
CA PRO A 104 2.84 2.31 18.64
C PRO A 104 2.79 1.14 17.65
N GLU A 105 1.77 0.30 17.73
CA GLU A 105 1.60 -0.86 16.86
C GLU A 105 1.37 -0.47 15.40
N GLN A 106 0.65 0.61 15.14
CA GLN A 106 0.39 1.10 13.79
C GLN A 106 1.64 1.75 13.18
N ILE A 107 2.37 2.54 13.99
CA ILE A 107 3.67 3.10 13.59
C ILE A 107 4.65 1.98 13.25
N GLU A 108 4.70 0.92 14.07
CA GLU A 108 5.57 -0.24 13.84
C GLU A 108 5.17 -0.99 12.56
N ALA A 109 3.88 -1.17 12.30
CA ALA A 109 3.40 -1.81 11.08
C ALA A 109 3.79 -1.04 9.81
N VAL A 110 3.68 0.29 9.82
CA VAL A 110 4.17 1.13 8.73
C VAL A 110 5.70 1.06 8.63
N GLY A 111 6.40 1.11 9.76
CA GLY A 111 7.86 0.98 9.82
C GLY A 111 8.36 -0.34 9.22
N ARG A 112 7.61 -1.45 9.37
CA ARG A 112 7.92 -2.74 8.76
C ARG A 112 8.01 -2.66 7.23
N LEU A 113 7.05 -1.95 6.59
CA LEU A 113 7.09 -1.71 5.14
C LEU A 113 8.37 -0.98 4.72
N PHE A 114 8.66 0.15 5.38
CA PHE A 114 9.85 0.94 5.05
C PHE A 114 11.14 0.14 5.25
N ARG A 115 11.26 -0.62 6.34
CA ARG A 115 12.42 -1.48 6.58
C ARG A 115 12.59 -2.57 5.51
N ALA A 116 11.49 -3.18 5.07
CA ALA A 116 11.53 -4.21 4.04
C ALA A 116 12.02 -3.64 2.69
N VAL A 117 11.48 -2.49 2.27
CA VAL A 117 11.90 -1.83 1.02
C VAL A 117 13.35 -1.32 1.11
N ALA A 118 13.74 -0.70 2.22
CA ALA A 118 15.12 -0.25 2.43
C ALA A 118 16.11 -1.42 2.42
N ARG A 119 15.70 -2.59 2.93
CA ARG A 119 16.51 -3.83 2.85
C ARG A 119 16.71 -4.27 1.40
N ILE A 120 15.66 -4.25 0.57
CA ILE A 120 15.78 -4.57 -0.86
C ILE A 120 16.80 -3.66 -1.52
N VAL A 121 16.74 -2.35 -1.25
CA VAL A 121 17.70 -1.39 -1.81
C VAL A 121 19.12 -1.68 -1.36
N ARG A 122 19.37 -1.88 -0.05
CA ARG A 122 20.70 -2.19 0.49
C ARG A 122 21.28 -3.47 -0.11
N VAL A 123 20.48 -4.54 -0.16
CA VAL A 123 20.95 -5.80 -0.76
C VAL A 123 21.30 -5.60 -2.24
N GLY A 124 20.53 -4.81 -2.98
CA GLY A 124 20.86 -4.47 -4.37
C GLY A 124 22.12 -3.61 -4.51
N GLN A 125 22.40 -2.72 -3.56
CA GLN A 125 23.63 -1.94 -3.48
C GLN A 125 24.84 -2.85 -3.19
N ASP A 126 24.73 -3.71 -2.20
CA ASP A 126 25.77 -4.67 -1.81
C ASP A 126 26.11 -5.66 -2.95
N ALA A 127 25.08 -6.07 -3.71
CA ALA A 127 25.22 -6.93 -4.89
C ALA A 127 25.74 -6.18 -6.14
N GLY A 128 25.87 -4.87 -6.07
CA GLY A 128 26.29 -4.03 -7.20
C GLY A 128 25.24 -3.84 -8.29
N GLU A 129 23.97 -4.18 -8.04
CA GLU A 129 22.84 -3.94 -8.94
C GLU A 129 22.39 -2.48 -8.92
N LEU A 130 22.44 -1.87 -7.73
CA LEU A 130 22.02 -0.49 -7.50
C LEU A 130 23.20 0.38 -7.11
N ARG A 131 23.05 1.68 -7.29
CA ARG A 131 24.04 2.69 -6.85
C ARG A 131 24.19 2.67 -5.34
N ASP A 132 25.41 2.63 -4.86
CA ASP A 132 25.80 2.61 -3.45
C ASP A 132 26.11 4.01 -2.87
N ASP A 133 26.15 5.04 -3.72
CA ASP A 133 26.32 6.44 -3.34
C ASP A 133 25.00 7.12 -2.87
N LEU A 134 23.87 6.42 -2.90
CA LEU A 134 22.56 6.91 -2.47
C LEU A 134 22.16 6.30 -1.13
N ASP A 135 21.63 7.11 -0.23
CA ASP A 135 21.07 6.60 1.03
C ASP A 135 19.84 5.73 0.77
N ALA A 136 19.89 4.46 1.20
CA ALA A 136 18.84 3.47 0.96
C ALA A 136 17.50 3.86 1.60
N ASN A 137 17.50 4.62 2.70
CA ASN A 137 16.27 5.05 3.35
C ASN A 137 15.62 6.18 2.54
N LEU A 138 16.41 7.11 2.00
CA LEU A 138 15.89 8.17 1.11
C LEU A 138 15.34 7.58 -0.20
N VAL A 139 16.01 6.59 -0.78
CA VAL A 139 15.52 5.86 -1.95
C VAL A 139 14.19 5.18 -1.62
N CYS A 140 14.10 4.51 -0.47
CA CYS A 140 12.88 3.87 0.00
C CYS A 140 11.73 4.88 0.15
N LEU A 141 11.98 6.02 0.81
CA LEU A 141 10.98 7.09 0.99
C LEU A 141 10.49 7.64 -0.35
N ALA A 142 11.40 7.90 -1.29
CA ALA A 142 11.04 8.37 -2.62
C ALA A 142 10.21 7.36 -3.39
N PHE A 143 10.56 6.07 -3.32
CA PHE A 143 9.85 4.99 -4.00
C PHE A 143 8.43 4.81 -3.44
N ILE A 144 8.29 4.68 -2.12
CA ILE A 144 6.99 4.52 -1.46
C ILE A 144 6.12 5.77 -1.67
N GLY A 145 6.70 6.97 -1.51
CA GLY A 145 5.97 8.22 -1.70
C GLY A 145 5.45 8.41 -3.13
N ALA A 146 6.21 7.98 -4.15
CA ALA A 146 5.73 8.02 -5.53
C ALA A 146 4.53 7.08 -5.73
N LEU A 147 4.60 5.85 -5.24
CA LEU A 147 3.50 4.88 -5.33
C LEU A 147 2.26 5.36 -4.56
N GLU A 148 2.44 5.91 -3.36
CA GLU A 148 1.38 6.48 -2.55
C GLU A 148 0.68 7.65 -3.26
N THR A 149 1.45 8.58 -3.83
CA THR A 149 0.92 9.71 -4.59
C THR A 149 0.11 9.25 -5.80
N MET A 150 0.59 8.22 -6.50
CA MET A 150 -0.13 7.66 -7.66
C MET A 150 -1.47 7.04 -7.25
N ILE A 151 -1.50 6.25 -6.18
CA ILE A 151 -2.75 5.66 -5.65
C ILE A 151 -3.70 6.76 -5.18
N THR A 152 -3.20 7.68 -4.38
CA THR A 152 -4.00 8.80 -3.85
C THR A 152 -4.62 9.60 -4.99
N SER A 153 -3.85 9.91 -6.04
CA SER A 153 -4.35 10.62 -7.22
C SER A 153 -5.46 9.86 -7.93
N GLN A 154 -5.38 8.53 -8.01
CA GLN A 154 -6.45 7.69 -8.57
C GLN A 154 -7.71 7.71 -7.69
N VAL A 155 -7.56 7.52 -6.38
CA VAL A 155 -8.67 7.52 -5.41
C VAL A 155 -9.43 8.84 -5.43
N LEU A 156 -8.70 9.97 -5.54
CA LEU A 156 -9.28 11.31 -5.62
C LEU A 156 -9.81 11.65 -7.02
N GLY A 157 -9.57 10.82 -8.03
CA GLY A 157 -9.96 11.10 -9.42
C GLY A 157 -9.19 12.25 -10.08
N VAL A 158 -8.08 12.69 -9.48
CA VAL A 158 -7.22 13.77 -10.01
C VAL A 158 -6.48 13.29 -11.24
N MET A 159 -6.00 12.05 -11.21
CA MET A 159 -5.30 11.42 -12.32
C MET A 159 -5.78 9.99 -12.50
N ARG A 160 -6.02 9.58 -13.74
CA ARG A 160 -6.30 8.17 -14.07
C ARG A 160 -5.05 7.55 -14.66
N LEU A 161 -4.64 6.41 -14.12
CA LEU A 161 -3.60 5.61 -14.76
C LEU A 161 -4.10 5.09 -16.12
N PRO A 162 -3.21 4.97 -17.12
CA PRO A 162 -3.61 4.58 -18.47
C PRO A 162 -4.25 3.19 -18.51
N GLY A 163 -5.45 3.10 -19.10
CA GLY A 163 -6.10 1.85 -19.53
C GLY A 163 -6.61 0.93 -18.42
N GLU A 164 -7.51 0.02 -18.80
CA GLU A 164 -8.08 -1.01 -17.90
C GLU A 164 -7.62 -2.42 -18.30
N SER A 165 -6.56 -2.55 -19.09
CA SER A 165 -6.02 -3.81 -19.53
C SER A 165 -4.75 -4.21 -18.77
N GLN A 166 -4.45 -5.50 -18.73
CA GLN A 166 -3.21 -6.01 -18.15
C GLN A 166 -1.98 -5.36 -18.80
N ASP A 167 -1.99 -5.16 -20.12
CA ASP A 167 -0.89 -4.49 -20.84
C ASP A 167 -0.68 -3.04 -20.44
N ALA A 168 -1.76 -2.32 -20.11
CA ALA A 168 -1.66 -0.95 -19.60
C ALA A 168 -1.07 -0.92 -18.19
N ASP A 169 -1.43 -1.90 -17.37
CA ASP A 169 -0.88 -2.11 -16.05
C ASP A 169 0.62 -2.37 -16.13
N ASP A 170 1.03 -3.31 -16.96
CA ASP A 170 2.45 -3.65 -17.12
C ASP A 170 3.27 -2.47 -17.63
N ARG A 171 2.71 -1.65 -18.54
CA ARG A 171 3.34 -0.40 -18.98
C ARG A 171 3.48 0.61 -17.85
N THR A 172 2.46 0.78 -17.02
CA THR A 172 2.49 1.71 -15.88
C THR A 172 3.56 1.31 -14.87
N VAL A 173 3.58 0.04 -14.46
CA VAL A 173 4.60 -0.50 -13.56
C VAL A 173 5.99 -0.33 -14.16
N ARG A 174 6.15 -0.68 -15.43
CA ARG A 174 7.43 -0.53 -16.15
C ARG A 174 7.89 0.92 -16.12
N THR A 175 7.03 1.87 -16.50
CA THR A 175 7.38 3.30 -16.52
C THR A 175 7.86 3.79 -15.15
N VAL A 176 7.13 3.47 -14.08
CA VAL A 176 7.50 3.89 -12.73
C VAL A 176 8.83 3.28 -12.31
N VAL A 177 8.98 1.98 -12.52
CA VAL A 177 10.20 1.26 -12.10
C VAL A 177 11.40 1.68 -12.93
N GLU A 178 11.27 1.87 -14.25
CA GLU A 178 12.36 2.35 -15.11
C GLU A 178 12.82 3.76 -14.74
N LEU A 179 11.89 4.65 -14.36
CA LEU A 179 12.26 5.98 -13.85
C LEU A 179 13.11 5.88 -12.58
N PHE A 180 12.73 4.99 -11.64
CA PHE A 180 13.51 4.75 -10.44
C PHE A 180 14.84 4.05 -10.75
N LEU A 181 14.81 2.97 -11.50
CA LEU A 181 16.02 2.18 -11.82
C LEU A 181 16.96 2.94 -12.73
N GLY A 182 16.47 3.79 -13.64
CA GLY A 182 17.28 4.67 -14.46
C GLY A 182 18.08 5.68 -13.62
N GLY A 183 17.48 6.14 -12.50
CA GLY A 183 18.17 6.97 -11.50
C GLY A 183 19.05 6.17 -10.52
N LEU A 184 18.71 4.91 -10.27
CA LEU A 184 19.38 4.03 -9.30
C LEU A 184 20.40 3.09 -9.94
N GLY A 185 20.34 2.88 -11.27
CA GLY A 185 21.27 2.03 -11.99
C GLY A 185 22.69 2.58 -11.91
N LYS A 186 23.71 1.70 -11.78
CA LYS A 186 25.11 2.12 -11.86
C LYS A 186 25.35 2.85 -13.17
N ARG A 187 25.82 4.09 -13.12
CA ARG A 187 26.32 4.77 -14.30
C ARG A 187 27.50 3.96 -14.81
N GLY A 188 27.38 3.43 -16.04
CA GLY A 188 28.52 2.80 -16.69
C GLY A 188 29.72 3.74 -16.56
N ARG A 189 30.85 3.24 -16.06
CA ARG A 189 32.10 4.00 -16.09
C ARG A 189 32.41 4.29 -17.56
N SER A 190 32.31 5.56 -17.93
CA SER A 190 32.79 6.07 -19.19
C SER A 190 34.32 5.97 -19.19
#